data_e5580de5ac8f573abe0cfa250bc746eb
#
_entry.id   e5580de5ac8f573abe0cfa250bc746eb
#
_cell.length_a   1.000
_cell.length_b   1.000
_cell.length_c   1.000
_cell.angle_alpha   90.00
_cell.angle_beta   90.00
_cell.angle_gamma   90.00
#
_symmetry.space_group_name_H-M   'P 1'
#
loop_
_entity.id
_entity.type
_entity.pdbx_description
1 polymer ?
#
loop_
_entity_poly.entity_id
_entity_poly.type
_entity_poly.pdbx_seq_one_letter_code
_entity_poly.pdbx_strand_id
1 'polypeptide(L)'
;MRNILQYILKILAIITIWRYRPLIIGVTGSVGKTGAKEAIYSVLNERFNTRRNIKNYNNEIGAPLTVLGSDVSPETTFGGLLGWLKIFSKSLINIIYQRNYPEILVLELGVSKPDDMKYLMSFLPVKIGVFTAIGEFPSHLEFFSGINKLVEEKSLLIKSLPDDGLAVLNYDDSLVKQVGSDLSEKIKTTYYGFGEGADLRIENYELRVDDIEKGDFGINFKLDYQGSFVPVRLIRVLGKHQVFSAAVAASVGLFFNLNLVDISEALKDYYSLPGRTNLIKGIKQTWIIDDTYNASPLSTESSLEILNELGLKSLNQARKIAVLGDMMELGVKTESGHRTVGKKAAEIADLIFTVGSRARFIADEAKQNGFSKDKIFEFSKAEDAGLPLQQEMQKADIILIKGSRSMRMEKIIKEIMSEPEKADKLLI
;
A
#
# COMPACT_ATOMS: atom_id res chain seq x y z
N MET A 1 9.28 -3.65 29.67
CA MET A 1 10.33 -4.09 28.71
C MET A 1 10.18 -3.37 27.36
N ARG A 2 9.00 -3.37 26.71
CA ARG A 2 8.74 -2.70 25.40
C ARG A 2 9.11 -1.21 25.43
N ASN A 3 8.73 -0.45 26.45
CA ASN A 3 9.01 0.99 26.55
C ASN A 3 10.50 1.32 26.66
N ILE A 4 11.27 0.48 27.40
CA ILE A 4 12.73 0.64 27.51
C ILE A 4 13.38 0.40 26.14
N LEU A 5 12.93 -0.62 25.43
CA LEU A 5 13.41 -0.95 24.09
C LEU A 5 13.15 0.18 23.09
N GLN A 6 11.93 0.71 23.06
CA GLN A 6 11.56 1.86 22.23
C GLN A 6 12.45 3.08 22.54
N TYR A 7 12.72 3.34 23.82
CA TYR A 7 13.57 4.44 24.24
C TYR A 7 15.01 4.27 23.74
N ILE A 8 15.59 3.08 23.90
CA ILE A 8 16.96 2.79 23.42
C ILE A 8 17.04 2.92 21.90
N LEU A 9 16.08 2.35 21.17
CA LEU A 9 16.03 2.44 19.71
C LEU A 9 15.89 3.89 19.22
N LYS A 10 15.06 4.68 19.89
CA LYS A 10 14.91 6.10 19.60
C LYS A 10 16.23 6.86 19.79
N ILE A 11 16.95 6.65 20.90
CA ILE A 11 18.25 7.31 21.14
C ILE A 11 19.27 6.92 20.08
N LEU A 12 19.39 5.63 19.75
CA LEU A 12 20.32 5.18 18.72
C LEU A 12 19.96 5.76 17.35
N ALA A 13 18.67 5.85 17.02
CA ALA A 13 18.21 6.49 15.79
C ALA A 13 18.56 7.99 15.76
N ILE A 14 18.36 8.72 16.85
CA ILE A 14 18.75 10.14 16.97
C ILE A 14 20.26 10.31 16.74
N ILE A 15 21.09 9.49 17.39
CA ILE A 15 22.55 9.55 17.23
C ILE A 15 22.94 9.27 15.78
N THR A 16 22.30 8.27 15.15
CA THR A 16 22.54 7.92 13.75
C THR A 16 22.17 9.06 12.81
N ILE A 17 20.98 9.64 12.98
CA ILE A 17 20.50 10.78 12.18
C ILE A 17 21.42 12.00 12.37
N TRP A 18 21.81 12.31 13.60
CA TRP A 18 22.70 13.41 13.88
C TRP A 18 24.08 13.24 13.21
N ARG A 19 24.60 12.00 13.21
CA ARG A 19 25.93 11.70 12.62
C ARG A 19 25.91 11.77 11.11
N TYR A 20 24.92 11.14 10.47
CA TYR A 20 24.92 10.96 9.01
C TYR A 20 24.05 11.98 8.27
N ARG A 21 23.14 12.64 8.96
CA ARG A 21 22.26 13.68 8.43
C ARG A 21 21.55 13.28 7.13
N PRO A 22 20.95 12.08 7.03
CA PRO A 22 20.23 11.69 5.84
C PRO A 22 19.02 12.60 5.63
N LEU A 23 18.65 12.84 4.37
CA LEU A 23 17.37 13.44 4.08
C LEU A 23 16.26 12.40 4.33
N ILE A 24 15.25 12.76 5.10
CA ILE A 24 14.16 11.85 5.46
C ILE A 24 12.89 12.22 4.72
N ILE A 25 12.33 11.25 4.00
CA ILE A 25 11.03 11.31 3.34
C ILE A 25 10.06 10.46 4.14
N GLY A 26 9.00 11.08 4.68
CA GLY A 26 7.96 10.39 5.42
C GLY A 26 6.71 10.19 4.57
N VAL A 27 6.15 8.98 4.58
CA VAL A 27 4.93 8.64 3.82
C VAL A 27 3.85 8.17 4.77
N THR A 28 2.72 8.87 4.82
CA THR A 28 1.55 8.51 5.63
C THR A 28 0.26 8.48 4.81
N GLY A 29 -0.83 8.01 5.43
CA GLY A 29 -2.16 7.87 4.84
C GLY A 29 -2.87 6.62 5.36
N SER A 30 -4.07 6.34 4.90
CA SER A 30 -4.78 5.07 5.17
C SER A 30 -4.52 4.06 4.06
N VAL A 31 -4.53 4.49 2.80
CA VAL A 31 -4.33 3.65 1.60
C VAL A 31 -3.16 4.20 0.77
N GLY A 32 -2.42 3.32 0.07
CA GLY A 32 -1.38 3.71 -0.90
C GLY A 32 0.02 3.98 -0.33
N LYS A 33 0.22 4.00 0.99
CA LYS A 33 1.52 4.29 1.63
C LYS A 33 2.68 3.45 1.09
N THR A 34 2.51 2.14 1.09
CA THR A 34 3.58 1.21 0.69
C THR A 34 3.90 1.33 -0.79
N GLY A 35 2.89 1.44 -1.66
CA GLY A 35 3.10 1.70 -3.09
C GLY A 35 3.88 2.99 -3.33
N ALA A 36 3.47 4.09 -2.68
CA ALA A 36 4.17 5.36 -2.76
C ALA A 36 5.64 5.27 -2.29
N LYS A 37 5.89 4.61 -1.16
CA LYS A 37 7.25 4.36 -0.64
C LYS A 37 8.11 3.56 -1.64
N GLU A 38 7.58 2.49 -2.21
CA GLU A 38 8.29 1.67 -3.19
C GLU A 38 8.56 2.44 -4.48
N ALA A 39 7.59 3.21 -4.99
CA ALA A 39 7.75 4.02 -6.18
C ALA A 39 8.79 5.16 -5.97
N ILE A 40 8.75 5.84 -4.82
CA ILE A 40 9.77 6.85 -4.46
C ILE A 40 11.16 6.20 -4.44
N TYR A 41 11.27 5.03 -3.82
CA TYR A 41 12.53 4.29 -3.79
C TYR A 41 13.03 3.93 -5.18
N SER A 42 12.18 3.41 -6.08
CA SER A 42 12.57 3.09 -7.46
C SER A 42 13.14 4.31 -8.18
N VAL A 43 12.47 5.47 -8.05
CA VAL A 43 12.91 6.70 -8.71
C VAL A 43 14.22 7.25 -8.12
N LEU A 44 14.36 7.27 -6.81
CA LEU A 44 15.53 7.91 -6.18
C LEU A 44 16.77 7.00 -6.16
N ASN A 45 16.58 5.69 -6.06
CA ASN A 45 17.70 4.74 -5.96
C ASN A 45 18.55 4.63 -7.23
N GLU A 46 18.05 5.16 -8.36
CA GLU A 46 18.83 5.31 -9.60
C GLU A 46 20.02 6.26 -9.47
N ARG A 47 19.90 7.30 -8.63
CA ARG A 47 20.89 8.37 -8.52
C ARG A 47 21.42 8.60 -7.11
N PHE A 48 20.73 8.15 -6.09
CA PHE A 48 21.08 8.39 -4.70
C PHE A 48 21.17 7.08 -3.93
N ASN A 49 22.10 7.00 -3.00
CA ASN A 49 22.14 5.89 -2.05
C ASN A 49 20.91 5.98 -1.11
N THR A 50 19.87 5.24 -1.45
CA THR A 50 18.56 5.34 -0.81
C THR A 50 18.25 4.07 -0.01
N ARG A 51 17.68 4.23 1.18
CA ARG A 51 17.12 3.14 1.98
C ARG A 51 15.65 3.37 2.25
N ARG A 52 14.86 2.30 2.25
CA ARG A 52 13.45 2.31 2.67
C ARG A 52 13.20 1.30 3.76
N ASN A 53 12.13 1.47 4.53
CA ASN A 53 11.72 0.44 5.47
C ASN A 53 11.16 -0.79 4.72
N ILE A 54 11.61 -1.95 5.19
CA ILE A 54 11.22 -3.26 4.67
C ILE A 54 9.97 -3.72 5.43
N LYS A 55 9.10 -4.48 4.77
CA LYS A 55 7.88 -5.00 5.39
C LYS A 55 7.08 -3.88 6.10
N ASN A 56 6.54 -4.16 7.28
CA ASN A 56 5.67 -3.28 8.07
C ASN A 56 6.45 -2.51 9.16
N TYR A 57 7.71 -2.16 8.93
CA TYR A 57 8.52 -1.42 9.90
C TYR A 57 8.16 0.07 9.91
N ASN A 58 6.87 0.36 10.07
CA ASN A 58 6.30 1.71 9.96
C ASN A 58 5.85 2.31 11.30
N ASN A 59 6.17 1.65 12.42
CA ASN A 59 5.76 2.02 13.76
C ASN A 59 6.95 2.45 14.64
N GLU A 60 6.68 2.64 15.95
CA GLU A 60 7.63 3.10 16.97
C GLU A 60 8.87 2.21 17.17
N ILE A 61 8.86 0.99 16.65
CA ILE A 61 10.01 0.07 16.64
C ILE A 61 10.62 -0.03 15.24
N GLY A 62 9.80 -0.15 14.22
CA GLY A 62 10.24 -0.38 12.85
C GLY A 62 10.94 0.81 12.21
N ALA A 63 10.46 2.03 12.45
CA ALA A 63 11.09 3.24 11.91
C ALA A 63 12.53 3.43 12.46
N PRO A 64 12.79 3.34 13.79
CA PRO A 64 14.16 3.36 14.31
C PRO A 64 15.04 2.23 13.77
N LEU A 65 14.52 1.00 13.62
CA LEU A 65 15.27 -0.12 13.05
C LEU A 65 15.71 0.16 11.63
N THR A 66 14.84 0.78 10.82
CA THR A 66 15.19 1.18 9.45
C THR A 66 16.31 2.24 9.43
N VAL A 67 16.24 3.23 10.32
CA VAL A 67 17.32 4.23 10.48
C VAL A 67 18.63 3.53 10.82
N LEU A 68 18.61 2.56 11.73
CA LEU A 68 19.79 1.80 12.17
C LEU A 68 20.32 0.79 11.12
N GLY A 69 19.60 0.58 10.02
CA GLY A 69 19.97 -0.39 8.97
C GLY A 69 19.82 -1.83 9.42
N SER A 70 18.84 -2.11 10.26
CA SER A 70 18.53 -3.46 10.71
C SER A 70 17.37 -4.04 9.88
N ASP A 71 17.66 -5.08 9.13
CA ASP A 71 16.66 -5.83 8.35
C ASP A 71 16.05 -7.00 9.14
N VAL A 72 16.45 -7.14 10.40
CA VAL A 72 16.11 -8.29 11.23
C VAL A 72 14.85 -8.00 12.04
N SER A 73 13.79 -8.78 11.79
CA SER A 73 12.63 -8.77 12.67
C SER A 73 12.98 -9.39 14.02
N PRO A 74 12.74 -8.69 15.14
CA PRO A 74 12.93 -9.25 16.47
C PRO A 74 12.10 -10.51 16.73
N GLU A 75 11.00 -10.69 15.99
CA GLU A 75 10.08 -11.81 16.11
C GLU A 75 10.61 -13.09 15.44
N THR A 76 11.44 -12.94 14.40
CA THR A 76 11.97 -14.07 13.61
C THR A 76 13.36 -14.53 14.03
N THR A 77 14.10 -13.70 14.79
CA THR A 77 15.47 -14.02 15.21
C THR A 77 15.50 -14.36 16.70
N PHE A 78 15.43 -15.61 17.07
CA PHE A 78 15.58 -16.09 18.45
C PHE A 78 14.94 -15.11 19.45
N GLY A 79 13.64 -15.17 19.60
CA GLY A 79 12.82 -14.28 20.39
C GLY A 79 13.31 -14.11 21.83
N GLY A 80 14.31 -13.25 22.03
CA GLY A 80 14.90 -13.08 23.33
C GLY A 80 15.94 -11.97 23.37
N LEU A 81 16.47 -11.77 24.57
CA LEU A 81 17.50 -10.78 24.92
C LEU A 81 18.71 -10.81 23.97
N LEU A 82 19.13 -12.00 23.51
CA LEU A 82 20.28 -12.20 22.61
C LEU A 82 20.06 -11.57 21.22
N GLY A 83 18.84 -11.66 20.66
CA GLY A 83 18.51 -11.03 19.38
C GLY A 83 18.63 -9.51 19.46
N TRP A 84 18.12 -8.92 20.53
CA TRP A 84 18.22 -7.48 20.77
C TRP A 84 19.65 -7.01 21.02
N LEU A 85 20.44 -7.76 21.79
CA LEU A 85 21.87 -7.47 21.99
C LEU A 85 22.63 -7.47 20.66
N LYS A 86 22.32 -8.41 19.74
CA LYS A 86 22.92 -8.43 18.40
C LYS A 86 22.51 -7.19 17.57
N ILE A 87 21.24 -6.76 17.63
CA ILE A 87 20.78 -5.56 16.94
C ILE A 87 21.50 -4.33 17.50
N PHE A 88 21.56 -4.18 18.82
CA PHE A 88 22.21 -3.03 19.45
C PHE A 88 23.72 -2.97 19.18
N SER A 89 24.43 -4.10 19.30
CA SER A 89 25.88 -4.14 19.01
C SER A 89 26.17 -3.83 17.54
N LYS A 90 25.39 -4.40 16.61
CA LYS A 90 25.50 -4.08 15.17
C LYS A 90 25.20 -2.61 14.91
N SER A 91 24.18 -2.04 15.54
CA SER A 91 23.83 -0.62 15.40
C SER A 91 24.94 0.29 15.90
N LEU A 92 25.54 0.00 17.05
CA LEU A 92 26.67 0.76 17.59
C LEU A 92 27.90 0.69 16.66
N ILE A 93 28.22 -0.52 16.17
CA ILE A 93 29.29 -0.71 15.19
C ILE A 93 29.02 0.10 13.92
N ASN A 94 27.79 0.06 13.42
CA ASN A 94 27.40 0.82 12.22
C ASN A 94 27.51 2.32 12.46
N ILE A 95 27.06 2.83 13.61
CA ILE A 95 27.19 4.25 13.97
C ILE A 95 28.64 4.71 13.94
N ILE A 96 29.59 3.87 14.35
CA ILE A 96 31.00 4.23 14.45
C ILE A 96 31.74 4.03 13.11
N TYR A 97 31.52 2.91 12.42
CA TYR A 97 32.36 2.45 11.33
C TYR A 97 31.71 2.46 9.96
N GLN A 98 30.39 2.67 9.82
CA GLN A 98 29.73 2.66 8.53
C GLN A 98 30.15 3.90 7.70
N ARG A 99 30.91 3.68 6.63
CA ARG A 99 31.40 4.75 5.74
C ARG A 99 30.39 5.14 4.67
N ASN A 100 29.46 4.24 4.33
CA ASN A 100 28.49 4.42 3.25
C ASN A 100 27.05 4.30 3.80
N TYR A 101 26.67 5.27 4.63
CA TYR A 101 25.29 5.37 5.13
C TYR A 101 24.41 5.99 4.02
N PRO A 102 23.14 5.59 3.91
CA PRO A 102 22.23 6.16 2.90
C PRO A 102 22.09 7.68 3.01
N GLU A 103 22.08 8.34 1.85
CA GLU A 103 21.84 9.77 1.73
C GLU A 103 20.38 10.12 1.98
N ILE A 104 19.48 9.18 1.58
CA ILE A 104 18.03 9.35 1.66
C ILE A 104 17.40 8.16 2.38
N LEU A 105 16.50 8.46 3.31
CA LEU A 105 15.65 7.48 3.97
C LEU A 105 14.20 7.69 3.56
N VAL A 106 13.56 6.71 2.93
CA VAL A 106 12.13 6.71 2.58
C VAL A 106 11.38 5.86 3.61
N LEU A 107 10.65 6.52 4.51
CA LEU A 107 10.01 5.88 5.65
C LEU A 107 8.47 5.90 5.49
N GLU A 108 7.88 4.72 5.39
CA GLU A 108 6.45 4.59 5.62
C GLU A 108 6.19 4.76 7.12
N LEU A 109 5.30 5.69 7.49
CA LEU A 109 4.96 6.03 8.86
C LEU A 109 3.49 5.68 9.11
N GLY A 110 3.29 4.58 9.83
CA GLY A 110 1.98 4.07 10.20
C GLY A 110 1.49 4.70 11.51
N VAL A 111 0.19 4.98 11.54
CA VAL A 111 -0.53 5.45 12.73
C VAL A 111 -1.64 4.45 13.01
N SER A 112 -1.59 3.82 14.17
CA SER A 112 -2.61 2.87 14.62
C SER A 112 -3.46 3.44 15.76
N LYS A 113 -2.92 4.37 16.56
CA LYS A 113 -3.57 5.00 17.72
C LYS A 113 -3.13 6.44 17.88
N PRO A 114 -3.84 7.24 18.70
CA PRO A 114 -3.41 8.59 19.06
C PRO A 114 -1.98 8.63 19.61
N ASP A 115 -1.27 9.73 19.33
CA ASP A 115 0.12 10.04 19.71
C ASP A 115 1.20 9.20 18.97
N ASP A 116 0.85 8.27 18.07
CA ASP A 116 1.84 7.51 17.30
C ASP A 116 2.66 8.43 16.37
N MET A 117 2.01 9.30 15.59
CA MET A 117 2.72 10.24 14.72
C MET A 117 3.51 11.27 15.50
N LYS A 118 2.94 11.79 16.57
CA LYS A 118 3.63 12.72 17.47
C LYS A 118 4.92 12.11 18.02
N TYR A 119 4.88 10.82 18.40
CA TYR A 119 6.07 10.10 18.84
C TYR A 119 7.12 10.01 17.72
N LEU A 120 6.74 9.63 16.51
CA LEU A 120 7.66 9.51 15.38
C LEU A 120 8.29 10.87 15.03
N MET A 121 7.50 11.93 14.98
CA MET A 121 8.00 13.29 14.68
C MET A 121 8.91 13.85 15.79
N SER A 122 8.86 13.30 17.00
CA SER A 122 9.73 13.73 18.10
C SER A 122 11.23 13.42 17.89
N PHE A 123 11.57 12.58 16.87
CA PHE A 123 12.96 12.21 16.58
C PHE A 123 13.30 12.08 15.09
N LEU A 124 12.31 12.10 14.20
CA LEU A 124 12.53 12.04 12.77
C LEU A 124 12.42 13.45 12.17
N PRO A 125 13.53 14.10 11.79
CA PRO A 125 13.50 15.38 11.09
C PRO A 125 13.11 15.18 9.63
N VAL A 126 11.81 15.00 9.37
CA VAL A 126 11.29 14.77 8.03
C VAL A 126 11.40 16.04 7.19
N LYS A 127 11.97 15.94 5.99
CA LYS A 127 12.15 17.03 5.03
C LYS A 127 11.05 17.03 3.97
N ILE A 128 10.62 15.86 3.53
CA ILE A 128 9.55 15.68 2.55
C ILE A 128 8.47 14.82 3.20
N GLY A 129 7.26 15.35 3.31
CA GLY A 129 6.10 14.65 3.83
C GLY A 129 5.13 14.31 2.70
N VAL A 130 4.76 13.04 2.61
CA VAL A 130 3.77 12.54 1.66
C VAL A 130 2.51 12.12 2.40
N PHE A 131 1.36 12.63 1.98
CA PHE A 131 0.07 12.22 2.49
C PHE A 131 -0.76 11.62 1.35
N THR A 132 -0.91 10.29 1.36
CA THR A 132 -1.50 9.57 0.24
C THR A 132 -3.02 9.72 0.17
N ALA A 133 -3.78 8.92 0.88
CA ALA A 133 -5.23 9.00 0.91
C ALA A 133 -5.78 8.55 2.27
N ILE A 134 -6.92 9.10 2.65
CA ILE A 134 -7.70 8.72 3.84
C ILE A 134 -8.91 7.87 3.42
N GLY A 135 -9.70 8.36 2.48
CA GLY A 135 -10.96 7.77 2.07
C GLY A 135 -12.08 7.90 3.13
N GLU A 136 -13.27 7.44 2.79
CA GLU A 136 -14.46 7.51 3.67
C GLU A 136 -14.43 6.48 4.81
N PHE A 137 -13.77 5.34 4.59
CA PHE A 137 -13.66 4.22 5.53
C PHE A 137 -12.20 3.89 5.82
N PRO A 138 -11.47 4.75 6.55
CA PRO A 138 -10.04 4.54 6.77
C PRO A 138 -9.78 3.40 7.77
N SER A 139 -8.69 2.66 7.55
CA SER A 139 -8.17 1.69 8.52
C SER A 139 -7.81 2.39 9.84
N HIS A 140 -7.88 1.65 10.94
CA HIS A 140 -7.60 2.10 12.32
C HIS A 140 -8.64 3.10 12.88
N LEU A 141 -9.77 3.32 12.21
CA LEU A 141 -10.80 4.25 12.70
C LEU A 141 -11.34 3.85 14.08
N GLU A 142 -11.34 2.55 14.40
CA GLU A 142 -11.83 2.05 15.69
C GLU A 142 -11.03 2.56 16.91
N PHE A 143 -9.77 2.99 16.70
CA PHE A 143 -8.92 3.49 17.76
C PHE A 143 -9.02 5.02 17.96
N PHE A 144 -9.85 5.68 17.17
CA PHE A 144 -10.03 7.14 17.20
C PHE A 144 -11.49 7.50 17.46
N SER A 145 -11.74 8.64 18.07
CA SER A 145 -13.09 9.16 18.31
C SER A 145 -13.82 9.64 17.05
N GLY A 146 -13.22 9.47 15.88
CA GLY A 146 -13.79 9.81 14.57
C GLY A 146 -12.72 10.11 13.53
N ILE A 147 -13.14 10.23 12.27
CA ILE A 147 -12.26 10.43 11.12
C ILE A 147 -11.39 11.69 11.23
N ASN A 148 -11.97 12.78 11.77
CA ASN A 148 -11.24 14.03 11.93
C ASN A 148 -10.01 13.89 12.86
N LYS A 149 -10.15 13.09 13.93
CA LYS A 149 -9.03 12.84 14.85
C LYS A 149 -7.94 11.96 14.22
N LEU A 150 -8.33 11.01 13.37
CA LEU A 150 -7.37 10.22 12.60
C LEU A 150 -6.63 11.10 11.57
N VAL A 151 -7.35 12.00 10.87
CA VAL A 151 -6.75 12.96 9.93
C VAL A 151 -5.81 13.91 10.66
N GLU A 152 -6.23 14.46 11.81
CA GLU A 152 -5.42 15.35 12.64
C GLU A 152 -4.10 14.67 13.03
N GLU A 153 -4.16 13.42 13.52
CA GLU A 153 -2.98 12.65 13.91
C GLU A 153 -2.03 12.42 12.72
N LYS A 154 -2.55 11.97 11.58
CA LYS A 154 -1.72 11.74 10.38
C LYS A 154 -1.15 13.05 9.82
N SER A 155 -1.90 14.15 9.93
CA SER A 155 -1.46 15.47 9.43
C SER A 155 -0.26 16.04 10.20
N LEU A 156 0.04 15.52 11.41
CA LEU A 156 1.23 15.92 12.16
C LEU A 156 2.53 15.72 11.37
N LEU A 157 2.60 14.70 10.50
CA LEU A 157 3.74 14.54 9.60
C LEU A 157 3.97 15.79 8.74
N ILE A 158 2.91 16.27 8.12
CA ILE A 158 2.97 17.41 7.18
C ILE A 158 3.15 18.73 7.95
N LYS A 159 2.45 18.89 9.07
CA LYS A 159 2.54 20.08 9.92
C LYS A 159 3.88 20.22 10.63
N SER A 160 4.67 19.13 10.73
CA SER A 160 6.01 19.12 11.34
C SER A 160 7.13 19.44 10.35
N LEU A 161 6.81 19.66 9.08
CA LEU A 161 7.82 19.96 8.07
C LEU A 161 8.49 21.32 8.35
N PRO A 162 9.80 21.45 8.08
CA PRO A 162 10.49 22.73 8.17
C PRO A 162 10.01 23.69 7.05
N ASP A 163 10.24 24.99 7.21
CA ASP A 163 9.85 26.02 6.25
C ASP A 163 10.36 25.78 4.81
N ASP A 164 11.50 25.11 4.67
CA ASP A 164 12.09 24.72 3.38
C ASP A 164 11.78 23.23 3.01
N GLY A 165 10.77 22.65 3.65
CA GLY A 165 10.28 21.30 3.38
C GLY A 165 9.34 21.22 2.18
N LEU A 166 8.95 20.00 1.81
CA LEU A 166 7.97 19.72 0.76
C LEU A 166 6.82 18.87 1.31
N ALA A 167 5.60 19.33 1.13
CA ALA A 167 4.38 18.56 1.32
C ALA A 167 3.89 18.03 -0.04
N VAL A 168 3.76 16.71 -0.19
CA VAL A 168 3.21 16.04 -1.38
C VAL A 168 1.85 15.48 -1.02
N LEU A 169 0.79 16.03 -1.59
CA LEU A 169 -0.59 15.83 -1.16
C LEU A 169 -1.49 15.33 -2.29
N ASN A 170 -2.38 14.38 -1.98
CA ASN A 170 -3.35 13.89 -2.94
C ASN A 170 -4.47 14.92 -3.15
N TYR A 171 -4.58 15.45 -4.36
CA TYR A 171 -5.60 16.41 -4.76
C TYR A 171 -7.01 15.81 -4.78
N ASP A 172 -7.11 14.53 -5.11
CA ASP A 172 -8.39 13.83 -5.31
C ASP A 172 -9.01 13.32 -3.98
N ASP A 173 -8.28 13.41 -2.87
CA ASP A 173 -8.80 13.13 -1.52
C ASP A 173 -9.13 14.45 -0.81
N SER A 174 -10.42 14.69 -0.56
CA SER A 174 -10.91 15.93 0.02
C SER A 174 -10.34 16.23 1.40
N LEU A 175 -10.14 15.19 2.23
CA LEU A 175 -9.58 15.34 3.59
C LEU A 175 -8.08 15.69 3.52
N VAL A 176 -7.33 15.08 2.60
CA VAL A 176 -5.91 15.42 2.39
C VAL A 176 -5.76 16.81 1.80
N LYS A 177 -6.64 17.18 0.85
CA LYS A 177 -6.66 18.53 0.27
C LYS A 177 -6.94 19.60 1.33
N GLN A 178 -7.86 19.35 2.25
CA GLN A 178 -8.14 20.25 3.37
C GLN A 178 -6.92 20.44 4.27
N VAL A 179 -6.18 19.37 4.57
CA VAL A 179 -4.92 19.49 5.34
C VAL A 179 -3.95 20.42 4.67
N GLY A 180 -3.84 20.39 3.34
CA GLY A 180 -2.96 21.27 2.59
C GLY A 180 -3.37 22.74 2.64
N SER A 181 -4.68 23.05 2.64
CA SER A 181 -5.16 24.42 2.75
C SER A 181 -4.91 25.05 4.14
N ASP A 182 -4.69 24.22 5.15
CA ASP A 182 -4.40 24.64 6.52
C ASP A 182 -2.89 24.81 6.80
N LEU A 183 -2.02 24.55 5.81
CA LEU A 183 -0.57 24.65 5.98
C LEU A 183 -0.08 26.11 5.90
N SER A 184 1.07 26.34 6.54
CA SER A 184 1.80 27.60 6.39
C SER A 184 2.24 27.79 4.94
N GLU A 185 2.08 29.00 4.39
CA GLU A 185 2.54 29.38 3.04
C GLU A 185 4.06 29.18 2.84
N LYS A 186 4.82 29.04 3.90
CA LYS A 186 6.27 28.79 3.86
C LYS A 186 6.61 27.36 3.45
N ILE A 187 5.71 26.39 3.69
CA ILE A 187 5.92 25.00 3.30
C ILE A 187 5.55 24.85 1.83
N LYS A 188 6.51 24.49 0.99
CA LYS A 188 6.23 24.18 -0.42
C LYS A 188 5.26 23.01 -0.49
N THR A 189 4.14 23.19 -1.18
CA THR A 189 3.14 22.15 -1.39
C THR A 189 3.08 21.76 -2.85
N THR A 190 2.97 20.48 -3.13
CA THR A 190 2.73 19.91 -4.47
C THR A 190 1.54 18.98 -4.39
N TYR A 191 0.50 19.25 -5.14
CA TYR A 191 -0.66 18.40 -5.28
C TYR A 191 -0.50 17.48 -6.49
N TYR A 192 -0.79 16.19 -6.31
CA TYR A 192 -0.83 15.20 -7.39
C TYR A 192 -2.21 14.57 -7.47
N GLY A 193 -2.66 14.20 -8.67
CA GLY A 193 -3.96 13.54 -8.86
C GLY A 193 -4.47 13.61 -10.30
N PHE A 194 -5.70 13.16 -10.50
CA PHE A 194 -6.43 13.26 -11.77
C PHE A 194 -7.15 14.61 -11.92
N GLY A 195 -7.46 15.27 -10.81
CA GLY A 195 -8.20 16.53 -10.81
C GLY A 195 -7.44 17.65 -11.52
N GLU A 196 -8.17 18.53 -12.21
CA GLU A 196 -7.60 19.62 -13.02
C GLU A 196 -6.77 20.64 -12.23
N GLY A 197 -6.95 20.69 -10.91
CA GLY A 197 -6.17 21.58 -10.02
C GLY A 197 -4.94 20.92 -9.39
N ALA A 198 -4.54 19.72 -9.81
CA ALA A 198 -3.30 19.10 -9.37
C ALA A 198 -2.10 19.72 -10.08
N ASP A 199 -1.01 20.00 -9.34
CA ASP A 199 0.25 20.51 -9.90
C ASP A 199 0.95 19.48 -10.79
N LEU A 200 0.89 18.21 -10.37
CA LEU A 200 1.28 17.05 -11.17
C LEU A 200 0.03 16.26 -11.51
N ARG A 201 -0.46 16.42 -12.72
CA ARG A 201 -1.72 15.82 -13.17
C ARG A 201 -1.48 14.46 -13.83
N ILE A 202 -2.38 13.53 -13.51
CA ILE A 202 -2.43 12.21 -14.12
C ILE A 202 -3.48 12.21 -15.20
N GLU A 203 -3.13 11.76 -16.40
CA GLU A 203 -4.04 11.70 -17.55
C GLU A 203 -3.98 10.35 -18.26
N ASN A 204 -5.03 10.04 -19.00
CA ASN A 204 -5.08 8.92 -19.95
C ASN A 204 -4.68 7.57 -19.33
N TYR A 205 -5.21 7.27 -18.11
CA TYR A 205 -5.05 5.96 -17.50
C TYR A 205 -5.65 4.88 -18.41
N GLU A 206 -4.85 3.86 -18.66
CA GLU A 206 -5.26 2.67 -19.41
C GLU A 206 -4.57 1.42 -18.86
N LEU A 207 -5.36 0.43 -18.44
CA LEU A 207 -4.84 -0.93 -18.25
C LEU A 207 -4.60 -1.56 -19.63
N ARG A 208 -3.39 -2.00 -19.92
CA ARG A 208 -3.03 -2.70 -21.15
C ARG A 208 -2.72 -4.16 -20.86
N VAL A 209 -3.31 -5.05 -21.65
CA VAL A 209 -3.09 -6.49 -21.57
C VAL A 209 -2.88 -6.99 -23.01
N ASP A 210 -1.62 -7.14 -23.41
CA ASP A 210 -1.27 -7.63 -24.76
C ASP A 210 -1.09 -9.16 -24.76
N ASP A 211 -0.35 -9.70 -23.77
CA ASP A 211 -0.18 -11.14 -23.59
C ASP A 211 0.04 -11.45 -22.09
N ILE A 212 -1.02 -11.80 -21.39
CA ILE A 212 -0.99 -12.08 -19.97
C ILE A 212 -0.10 -13.29 -19.63
N GLU A 213 -0.03 -14.30 -20.55
CA GLU A 213 0.78 -15.50 -20.37
C GLU A 213 2.28 -15.21 -20.41
N LYS A 214 2.70 -14.26 -21.24
CA LYS A 214 4.09 -13.78 -21.31
C LYS A 214 4.39 -12.69 -20.29
N GLY A 215 3.39 -12.23 -19.54
CA GLY A 215 3.53 -11.12 -18.60
C GLY A 215 3.63 -9.76 -19.31
N ASP A 216 3.11 -9.63 -20.52
CA ASP A 216 3.01 -8.36 -21.23
C ASP A 216 1.67 -7.70 -20.90
N PHE A 217 1.64 -7.13 -19.71
CA PHE A 217 0.54 -6.34 -19.18
C PHE A 217 1.07 -5.21 -18.30
N GLY A 218 0.26 -4.22 -18.05
CA GLY A 218 0.62 -3.11 -17.18
C GLY A 218 -0.28 -1.90 -17.36
N ILE A 219 0.14 -0.78 -16.83
CA ILE A 219 -0.62 0.46 -16.85
C ILE A 219 0.13 1.50 -17.69
N ASN A 220 -0.58 2.10 -18.64
CA ASN A 220 -0.13 3.28 -19.36
C ASN A 220 -0.90 4.51 -18.86
N PHE A 221 -0.20 5.63 -18.71
CA PHE A 221 -0.78 6.91 -18.37
C PHE A 221 0.17 8.04 -18.78
N LYS A 222 -0.25 9.28 -18.63
CA LYS A 222 0.60 10.45 -18.81
C LYS A 222 0.71 11.23 -17.52
N LEU A 223 1.87 11.81 -17.28
CA LEU A 223 2.08 12.83 -16.27
C LEU A 223 2.20 14.17 -16.96
N ASP A 224 1.40 15.14 -16.52
CA ASP A 224 1.49 16.55 -16.89
C ASP A 224 2.03 17.36 -15.72
N TYR A 225 3.12 18.06 -15.93
CA TYR A 225 3.70 19.00 -14.99
C TYR A 225 4.06 20.29 -15.70
N GLN A 226 3.39 21.39 -15.37
CA GLN A 226 3.63 22.71 -15.96
C GLN A 226 3.57 22.71 -17.51
N GLY A 227 2.63 21.94 -18.08
CA GLY A 227 2.46 21.81 -19.53
C GLY A 227 3.44 20.88 -20.24
N SER A 228 4.31 20.20 -19.49
CA SER A 228 5.19 19.16 -20.02
C SER A 228 4.56 17.78 -19.80
N PHE A 229 4.31 17.05 -20.88
CA PHE A 229 3.68 15.75 -20.86
C PHE A 229 4.70 14.63 -21.06
N VAL A 230 4.72 13.64 -20.19
CA VAL A 230 5.54 12.44 -20.35
C VAL A 230 4.69 11.18 -20.21
N PRO A 231 4.74 10.23 -21.19
CA PRO A 231 4.10 8.95 -21.05
C PRO A 231 4.86 8.10 -20.02
N VAL A 232 4.11 7.39 -19.18
CA VAL A 232 4.64 6.45 -18.20
C VAL A 232 4.02 5.09 -18.43
N ARG A 233 4.84 4.03 -18.37
CA ARG A 233 4.39 2.65 -18.38
C ARG A 233 4.87 1.94 -17.14
N LEU A 234 3.94 1.44 -16.32
CA LEU A 234 4.23 0.53 -15.22
C LEU A 234 4.07 -0.90 -15.73
N ILE A 235 5.14 -1.68 -15.70
CA ILE A 235 5.19 -3.03 -16.28
C ILE A 235 4.78 -4.05 -15.22
N ARG A 236 3.86 -4.96 -15.54
CA ARG A 236 3.34 -6.00 -14.64
C ARG A 236 2.70 -5.46 -13.36
N VAL A 237 2.18 -4.26 -13.43
CA VAL A 237 1.50 -3.57 -12.32
C VAL A 237 0.03 -3.40 -12.69
N LEU A 238 -0.86 -3.61 -11.74
CA LEU A 238 -2.31 -3.53 -11.91
C LEU A 238 -2.93 -2.50 -10.98
N GLY A 239 -3.95 -1.80 -11.51
CA GLY A 239 -4.84 -0.95 -10.73
C GLY A 239 -4.48 0.52 -10.69
N LYS A 240 -5.53 1.34 -10.83
CA LYS A 240 -5.46 2.81 -10.87
C LYS A 240 -4.74 3.41 -9.64
N HIS A 241 -4.81 2.75 -8.48
CA HIS A 241 -4.13 3.21 -7.26
C HIS A 241 -2.59 3.22 -7.38
N GLN A 242 -2.00 2.41 -8.29
CA GLN A 242 -0.56 2.41 -8.51
C GLN A 242 -0.09 3.65 -9.28
N VAL A 243 -0.98 4.24 -10.07
CA VAL A 243 -0.67 5.49 -10.79
C VAL A 243 -0.47 6.65 -9.81
N PHE A 244 -1.26 6.68 -8.72
CA PHE A 244 -1.02 7.63 -7.63
C PHE A 244 0.35 7.44 -6.98
N SER A 245 0.79 6.19 -6.80
CA SER A 245 2.13 5.90 -6.27
C SER A 245 3.24 6.43 -7.18
N ALA A 246 3.08 6.25 -8.50
CA ALA A 246 3.99 6.80 -9.50
C ALA A 246 4.00 8.33 -9.52
N ALA A 247 2.83 8.98 -9.41
CA ALA A 247 2.73 10.43 -9.34
C ALA A 247 3.38 11.01 -8.07
N VAL A 248 3.22 10.33 -6.92
CA VAL A 248 3.97 10.68 -5.69
C VAL A 248 5.47 10.62 -5.93
N ALA A 249 5.96 9.52 -6.53
CA ALA A 249 7.38 9.37 -6.80
C ALA A 249 7.90 10.43 -7.77
N ALA A 250 7.09 10.80 -8.77
CA ALA A 250 7.42 11.88 -9.69
C ALA A 250 7.47 13.24 -8.98
N SER A 251 6.50 13.56 -8.11
CA SER A 251 6.50 14.79 -7.31
C SER A 251 7.76 14.90 -6.43
N VAL A 252 8.16 13.79 -5.81
CA VAL A 252 9.39 13.72 -5.02
C VAL A 252 10.63 13.83 -5.91
N GLY A 253 10.68 13.12 -7.04
CA GLY A 253 11.81 13.18 -7.99
C GLY A 253 12.06 14.60 -8.52
N LEU A 254 11.01 15.34 -8.85
CA LEU A 254 11.08 16.74 -9.27
C LEU A 254 11.70 17.64 -8.20
N PHE A 255 11.46 17.40 -6.92
CA PHE A 255 12.13 18.12 -5.83
C PHE A 255 13.66 17.91 -5.84
N PHE A 256 14.12 16.74 -6.28
CA PHE A 256 15.54 16.44 -6.46
C PHE A 256 16.08 16.85 -7.84
N ASN A 257 15.34 17.69 -8.59
CA ASN A 257 15.69 18.13 -9.93
C ASN A 257 15.86 17.00 -10.96
N LEU A 258 15.20 15.86 -10.76
CA LEU A 258 15.08 14.85 -11.80
C LEU A 258 14.07 15.34 -12.84
N ASN A 259 14.33 15.09 -14.12
CA ASN A 259 13.34 15.39 -15.16
C ASN A 259 12.30 14.26 -15.29
N LEU A 260 11.14 14.56 -15.86
CA LEU A 260 10.05 13.59 -16.00
C LEU A 260 10.40 12.38 -16.86
N VAL A 261 11.34 12.50 -17.81
CA VAL A 261 11.77 11.38 -18.66
C VAL A 261 12.58 10.38 -17.83
N ASP A 262 13.56 10.85 -17.07
CA ASP A 262 14.35 10.01 -16.17
C ASP A 262 13.45 9.31 -15.13
N ILE A 263 12.49 10.05 -14.58
CA ILE A 263 11.49 9.51 -13.65
C ILE A 263 10.65 8.40 -14.30
N SER A 264 10.18 8.63 -15.54
CA SER A 264 9.41 7.64 -16.29
C SER A 264 10.21 6.36 -16.56
N GLU A 265 11.50 6.48 -16.88
CA GLU A 265 12.38 5.33 -17.06
C GLU A 265 12.58 4.56 -15.74
N ALA A 266 12.89 5.25 -14.64
CA ALA A 266 13.06 4.62 -13.32
C ALA A 266 11.78 3.90 -12.82
N LEU A 267 10.60 4.40 -13.18
CA LEU A 267 9.33 3.78 -12.84
C LEU A 267 9.06 2.46 -13.58
N LYS A 268 9.81 2.11 -14.63
CA LYS A 268 9.73 0.79 -15.27
C LYS A 268 10.17 -0.34 -14.34
N ASP A 269 11.05 -0.05 -13.39
CA ASP A 269 11.54 -1.00 -12.38
C ASP A 269 10.66 -1.03 -11.11
N TYR A 270 9.59 -0.21 -11.09
CA TYR A 270 8.62 -0.26 -10.02
C TYR A 270 7.77 -1.54 -10.10
N TYR A 271 7.61 -2.23 -8.98
CA TYR A 271 6.81 -3.45 -8.88
C TYR A 271 5.95 -3.47 -7.62
N SER A 272 4.84 -4.19 -7.71
CA SER A 272 3.98 -4.44 -6.54
C SER A 272 4.58 -5.51 -5.63
N LEU A 273 4.53 -5.27 -4.32
CA LEU A 273 4.94 -6.27 -3.33
C LEU A 273 3.93 -7.43 -3.27
N PRO A 274 4.34 -8.64 -2.80
CA PRO A 274 3.43 -9.75 -2.56
C PRO A 274 2.18 -9.33 -1.76
N GLY A 275 1.03 -9.88 -2.15
CA GLY A 275 -0.26 -9.55 -1.51
C GLY A 275 -0.85 -8.19 -1.87
N ARG A 276 -0.32 -7.50 -2.90
CA ARG A 276 -0.77 -6.16 -3.32
C ARG A 276 -1.05 -6.11 -4.81
N THR A 277 -2.21 -6.65 -5.19
CA THR A 277 -2.67 -6.72 -6.59
C THR A 277 -1.69 -7.40 -7.55
N ASN A 278 -0.99 -8.44 -7.08
CA ASN A 278 -0.13 -9.25 -7.92
C ASN A 278 -0.95 -10.27 -8.73
N LEU A 279 -0.52 -10.52 -9.95
CA LEU A 279 -1.15 -11.51 -10.81
C LEU A 279 -0.38 -12.83 -10.75
N ILE A 280 -1.06 -13.90 -10.33
CA ILE A 280 -0.49 -15.25 -10.13
C ILE A 280 -1.24 -16.23 -11.01
N LYS A 281 -0.52 -17.17 -11.63
CA LYS A 281 -1.15 -18.26 -12.37
C LYS A 281 -1.86 -19.23 -11.43
N GLY A 282 -3.12 -19.51 -11.73
CA GLY A 282 -3.94 -20.51 -11.05
C GLY A 282 -3.98 -21.85 -11.78
N ILE A 283 -4.46 -22.89 -11.11
CA ILE A 283 -4.84 -24.16 -11.75
C ILE A 283 -5.92 -23.94 -12.82
N LYS A 284 -6.19 -24.93 -13.65
CA LYS A 284 -7.20 -24.83 -14.74
C LYS A 284 -7.00 -23.63 -15.69
N GLN A 285 -5.76 -23.14 -15.84
CA GLN A 285 -5.43 -21.97 -16.66
C GLN A 285 -6.19 -20.70 -16.25
N THR A 286 -6.35 -20.49 -14.95
CA THR A 286 -6.98 -19.30 -14.37
C THR A 286 -5.92 -18.27 -13.97
N TRP A 287 -6.37 -17.04 -13.66
CA TRP A 287 -5.53 -15.99 -13.13
C TRP A 287 -6.04 -15.51 -11.77
N ILE A 288 -5.13 -15.35 -10.83
CA ILE A 288 -5.43 -14.94 -9.45
C ILE A 288 -4.86 -13.55 -9.23
N ILE A 289 -5.70 -12.61 -8.85
CA ILE A 289 -5.29 -11.29 -8.34
C ILE A 289 -5.08 -11.45 -6.83
N ASP A 290 -3.82 -11.53 -6.43
CA ASP A 290 -3.43 -11.58 -5.02
C ASP A 290 -3.44 -10.18 -4.43
N ASP A 291 -4.42 -9.87 -3.61
CA ASP A 291 -4.49 -8.63 -2.82
C ASP A 291 -4.78 -8.93 -1.34
N THR A 292 -4.09 -9.96 -0.82
CA THR A 292 -4.34 -10.58 0.50
C THR A 292 -3.61 -9.89 1.66
N TYR A 293 -2.80 -8.86 1.40
CA TYR A 293 -2.04 -8.19 2.44
C TYR A 293 -2.91 -7.49 3.48
N ASN A 294 -3.91 -6.73 3.06
CA ASN A 294 -4.87 -6.05 3.92
C ASN A 294 -6.10 -5.64 3.12
N ALA A 295 -7.20 -5.29 3.82
CA ALA A 295 -8.43 -4.85 3.19
C ALA A 295 -9.07 -3.67 3.93
N SER A 296 -9.56 -2.71 3.15
CA SER A 296 -10.49 -1.66 3.56
C SER A 296 -11.52 -1.46 2.44
N PRO A 297 -12.68 -0.86 2.67
CA PRO A 297 -13.68 -0.67 1.62
C PRO A 297 -13.10 -0.03 0.36
N LEU A 298 -12.44 1.13 0.47
CA LEU A 298 -11.83 1.82 -0.67
C LEU A 298 -10.83 0.93 -1.45
N SER A 299 -9.96 0.20 -0.74
CA SER A 299 -8.98 -0.66 -1.41
C SER A 299 -9.65 -1.89 -2.04
N THR A 300 -10.75 -2.38 -1.47
CA THR A 300 -11.47 -3.54 -1.99
C THR A 300 -12.29 -3.18 -3.23
N GLU A 301 -12.93 -2.01 -3.22
CA GLU A 301 -13.60 -1.48 -4.42
C GLU A 301 -12.60 -1.28 -5.57
N SER A 302 -11.43 -0.71 -5.29
CA SER A 302 -10.36 -0.58 -6.30
C SER A 302 -9.90 -1.93 -6.85
N SER A 303 -9.83 -2.97 -6.02
CA SER A 303 -9.45 -4.33 -6.46
C SER A 303 -10.56 -5.00 -7.29
N LEU A 304 -11.83 -4.73 -6.96
CA LEU A 304 -12.98 -5.17 -7.78
C LEU A 304 -12.96 -4.49 -9.16
N GLU A 305 -12.57 -3.21 -9.24
CA GLU A 305 -12.40 -2.53 -10.52
C GLU A 305 -11.29 -3.19 -11.36
N ILE A 306 -10.18 -3.60 -10.76
CA ILE A 306 -9.14 -4.36 -11.46
C ILE A 306 -9.68 -5.69 -11.98
N LEU A 307 -10.44 -6.42 -11.16
CA LEU A 307 -11.09 -7.66 -11.55
C LEU A 307 -11.99 -7.44 -12.77
N ASN A 308 -12.76 -6.36 -12.78
CA ASN A 308 -13.63 -6.00 -13.90
C ASN A 308 -12.84 -5.64 -15.16
N GLU A 309 -11.82 -4.77 -15.04
CA GLU A 309 -11.00 -4.34 -16.18
C GLU A 309 -10.26 -5.52 -16.83
N LEU A 310 -9.68 -6.42 -16.02
CA LEU A 310 -9.02 -7.63 -16.54
C LEU A 310 -10.01 -8.58 -17.20
N GLY A 311 -11.20 -8.77 -16.60
CA GLY A 311 -12.24 -9.61 -17.16
C GLY A 311 -12.73 -9.11 -18.53
N LEU A 312 -12.88 -7.80 -18.70
CA LEU A 312 -13.29 -7.19 -19.97
C LEU A 312 -12.20 -7.24 -21.04
N LYS A 313 -10.92 -7.12 -20.64
CA LYS A 313 -9.77 -7.12 -21.57
C LYS A 313 -9.26 -8.52 -21.92
N SER A 314 -9.72 -9.56 -21.23
CA SER A 314 -9.39 -10.94 -21.59
C SER A 314 -10.09 -11.35 -22.89
N LEU A 315 -9.43 -12.15 -23.72
CA LEU A 315 -9.88 -12.53 -25.07
C LEU A 315 -11.28 -13.17 -25.14
N ASN A 316 -11.83 -13.67 -24.02
CA ASN A 316 -13.11 -14.39 -23.98
C ASN A 316 -14.11 -13.82 -22.95
N GLN A 317 -13.98 -12.55 -22.52
CA GLN A 317 -14.78 -12.00 -21.44
C GLN A 317 -14.80 -12.96 -20.23
N ALA A 318 -13.66 -13.11 -19.60
CA ALA A 318 -13.45 -14.07 -18.53
C ALA A 318 -14.47 -13.92 -17.39
N ARG A 319 -14.93 -15.05 -16.86
CA ARG A 319 -15.75 -15.08 -15.67
C ARG A 319 -14.94 -14.53 -14.47
N LYS A 320 -15.57 -13.69 -13.67
CA LYS A 320 -14.97 -12.94 -12.57
C LYS A 320 -15.43 -13.50 -11.23
N ILE A 321 -14.50 -13.98 -10.43
CA ILE A 321 -14.77 -14.54 -9.12
C ILE A 321 -14.18 -13.60 -8.05
N ALA A 322 -15.01 -13.13 -7.12
CA ALA A 322 -14.59 -12.30 -6.00
C ALA A 322 -14.58 -13.12 -4.70
N VAL A 323 -13.39 -13.32 -4.10
CA VAL A 323 -13.19 -14.00 -2.81
C VAL A 323 -12.80 -12.95 -1.78
N LEU A 324 -13.76 -12.57 -0.94
CA LEU A 324 -13.67 -11.39 -0.08
C LEU A 324 -13.74 -11.79 1.40
N GLY A 325 -12.70 -11.46 2.16
CA GLY A 325 -12.61 -11.68 3.59
C GLY A 325 -13.04 -10.46 4.42
N ASP A 326 -13.11 -10.66 5.74
CA ASP A 326 -13.40 -9.56 6.67
C ASP A 326 -12.44 -8.38 6.49
N MET A 327 -13.00 -7.17 6.57
CA MET A 327 -12.27 -5.91 6.69
C MET A 327 -12.27 -5.48 8.15
N MET A 328 -11.08 -5.52 8.78
CA MET A 328 -10.89 -5.24 10.20
C MET A 328 -10.69 -3.75 10.46
N GLU A 329 -10.77 -3.34 11.73
CA GLU A 329 -10.41 -2.02 12.24
C GLU A 329 -11.28 -0.85 11.72
N LEU A 330 -12.49 -1.16 11.25
CA LEU A 330 -13.48 -0.17 10.79
C LEU A 330 -14.37 0.39 11.91
N GLY A 331 -14.33 -0.22 13.10
CA GLY A 331 -15.13 0.19 14.25
C GLY A 331 -16.64 0.23 13.94
N VAL A 332 -17.28 1.34 14.24
CA VAL A 332 -18.72 1.56 13.99
C VAL A 332 -19.12 1.53 12.51
N LYS A 333 -18.15 1.65 11.60
CA LYS A 333 -18.35 1.60 10.15
C LYS A 333 -18.24 0.19 9.57
N THR A 334 -18.10 -0.85 10.41
CA THR A 334 -17.89 -2.24 9.94
C THR A 334 -19.00 -2.69 9.01
N GLU A 335 -20.26 -2.60 9.41
CA GLU A 335 -21.38 -3.04 8.58
C GLU A 335 -21.48 -2.21 7.29
N SER A 336 -21.54 -0.89 7.39
CA SER A 336 -21.68 -0.02 6.22
C SER A 336 -20.54 -0.20 5.21
N GLY A 337 -19.28 -0.32 5.66
CA GLY A 337 -18.14 -0.54 4.78
C GLY A 337 -18.19 -1.90 4.05
N HIS A 338 -18.64 -2.97 4.74
CA HIS A 338 -18.82 -4.28 4.06
C HIS A 338 -19.98 -4.24 3.07
N ARG A 339 -21.09 -3.57 3.40
CA ARG A 339 -22.23 -3.40 2.47
C ARG A 339 -21.83 -2.64 1.22
N THR A 340 -21.07 -1.54 1.34
CA THR A 340 -20.56 -0.80 0.18
C THR A 340 -19.81 -1.73 -0.78
N VAL A 341 -18.92 -2.58 -0.25
CA VAL A 341 -18.20 -3.59 -1.06
C VAL A 341 -19.15 -4.64 -1.62
N GLY A 342 -20.16 -5.08 -0.87
CA GLY A 342 -21.17 -6.05 -1.33
C GLY A 342 -21.96 -5.57 -2.54
N LYS A 343 -22.37 -4.30 -2.52
CA LYS A 343 -23.03 -3.65 -3.67
C LYS A 343 -22.11 -3.65 -4.89
N LYS A 344 -20.86 -3.21 -4.73
CA LYS A 344 -19.88 -3.17 -5.84
C LYS A 344 -19.56 -4.58 -6.37
N ALA A 345 -19.44 -5.57 -5.49
CA ALA A 345 -19.19 -6.96 -5.90
C ALA A 345 -20.36 -7.53 -6.70
N ALA A 346 -21.61 -7.21 -6.34
CA ALA A 346 -22.79 -7.64 -7.09
C ALA A 346 -22.86 -7.08 -8.52
N GLU A 347 -22.30 -5.89 -8.75
CA GLU A 347 -22.23 -5.26 -10.08
C GLU A 347 -21.17 -5.89 -10.98
N ILE A 348 -20.12 -6.48 -10.40
CA ILE A 348 -18.90 -6.87 -11.13
C ILE A 348 -18.75 -8.38 -11.24
N ALA A 349 -18.93 -9.11 -10.13
CA ALA A 349 -18.58 -10.52 -10.05
C ALA A 349 -19.65 -11.43 -10.69
N ASP A 350 -19.22 -12.59 -11.17
CA ASP A 350 -20.09 -13.68 -11.61
C ASP A 350 -20.31 -14.71 -10.49
N LEU A 351 -19.33 -14.84 -9.57
CA LEU A 351 -19.43 -15.60 -8.33
C LEU A 351 -18.84 -14.80 -7.17
N ILE A 352 -19.42 -14.90 -5.98
CA ILE A 352 -18.96 -14.26 -4.75
C ILE A 352 -18.70 -15.33 -3.68
N PHE A 353 -17.49 -15.32 -3.14
CA PHE A 353 -17.08 -16.10 -1.97
C PHE A 353 -16.83 -15.13 -0.84
N THR A 354 -17.45 -15.33 0.32
CA THR A 354 -17.20 -14.51 1.51
C THR A 354 -16.57 -15.34 2.61
N VAL A 355 -15.58 -14.76 3.32
CA VAL A 355 -14.81 -15.43 4.38
C VAL A 355 -14.81 -14.58 5.64
N GLY A 356 -15.42 -15.11 6.71
CA GLY A 356 -15.46 -14.46 8.01
C GLY A 356 -16.85 -13.97 8.40
N SER A 357 -17.02 -13.60 9.66
CA SER A 357 -18.30 -13.23 10.24
C SER A 357 -18.80 -11.85 9.80
N ARG A 358 -17.90 -10.93 9.44
CA ARG A 358 -18.23 -9.58 8.97
C ARG A 358 -18.48 -9.57 7.46
N ALA A 359 -17.79 -10.42 6.71
CA ALA A 359 -17.98 -10.57 5.27
C ALA A 359 -19.39 -11.05 4.88
N ARG A 360 -20.20 -11.59 5.82
CA ARG A 360 -21.61 -11.85 5.62
C ARG A 360 -22.39 -10.61 5.18
N PHE A 361 -22.01 -9.41 5.64
CA PHE A 361 -22.67 -8.17 5.18
C PHE A 361 -22.41 -7.89 3.70
N ILE A 362 -21.28 -8.38 3.13
CA ILE A 362 -21.02 -8.35 1.68
C ILE A 362 -22.04 -9.27 0.98
N ALA A 363 -22.19 -10.51 1.45
CA ALA A 363 -23.11 -11.49 0.88
C ALA A 363 -24.56 -11.00 0.98
N ASP A 364 -24.98 -10.48 2.13
CA ASP A 364 -26.33 -9.97 2.35
C ASP A 364 -26.65 -8.79 1.43
N GLU A 365 -25.72 -7.84 1.29
CA GLU A 365 -25.91 -6.69 0.41
C GLU A 365 -25.96 -7.10 -1.07
N ALA A 366 -25.10 -8.05 -1.48
CA ALA A 366 -25.15 -8.58 -2.84
C ALA A 366 -26.51 -9.23 -3.16
N LYS A 367 -27.06 -10.02 -2.21
CA LYS A 367 -28.41 -10.59 -2.33
C LYS A 367 -29.49 -9.51 -2.46
N GLN A 368 -29.41 -8.43 -1.66
CA GLN A 368 -30.35 -7.30 -1.72
C GLN A 368 -30.28 -6.54 -3.05
N ASN A 369 -29.10 -6.50 -3.70
CA ASN A 369 -28.91 -5.91 -5.02
C ASN A 369 -29.20 -6.89 -6.16
N GLY A 370 -29.88 -8.00 -5.92
CA GLY A 370 -30.38 -8.94 -6.94
C GLY A 370 -29.37 -10.00 -7.38
N PHE A 371 -28.23 -10.13 -6.69
CA PHE A 371 -27.27 -11.20 -7.00
C PHE A 371 -27.84 -12.56 -6.60
N SER A 372 -27.69 -13.58 -7.48
CA SER A 372 -28.28 -14.89 -7.28
C SER A 372 -27.67 -15.65 -6.10
N LYS A 373 -28.53 -16.21 -5.22
CA LYS A 373 -28.10 -16.87 -3.97
C LYS A 373 -27.25 -18.11 -4.23
N ASP A 374 -27.49 -18.83 -5.30
CA ASP A 374 -26.75 -20.02 -5.73
C ASP A 374 -25.32 -19.69 -6.23
N LYS A 375 -25.03 -18.41 -6.42
CA LYS A 375 -23.70 -17.89 -6.80
C LYS A 375 -22.94 -17.23 -5.65
N ILE A 376 -23.45 -17.35 -4.42
CA ILE A 376 -22.80 -16.82 -3.21
C ILE A 376 -22.44 -17.99 -2.29
N PHE A 377 -21.17 -18.06 -1.92
CA PHE A 377 -20.61 -19.08 -1.04
C PHE A 377 -20.04 -18.42 0.21
N GLU A 378 -20.49 -18.84 1.39
CA GLU A 378 -20.14 -18.20 2.65
C GLU A 378 -19.35 -19.16 3.54
N PHE A 379 -18.18 -18.73 4.04
CA PHE A 379 -17.26 -19.52 4.84
C PHE A 379 -16.84 -18.77 6.12
N SER A 380 -16.55 -19.50 7.17
CA SER A 380 -16.07 -18.93 8.42
C SER A 380 -14.55 -18.68 8.40
N LYS A 381 -13.79 -19.48 7.68
CA LYS A 381 -12.33 -19.44 7.62
C LYS A 381 -11.80 -19.62 6.20
N ALA A 382 -10.61 -19.08 5.95
CA ALA A 382 -9.97 -19.16 4.65
C ALA A 382 -9.69 -20.62 4.22
N GLU A 383 -9.33 -21.49 5.17
CA GLU A 383 -9.03 -22.89 4.93
C GLU A 383 -10.24 -23.68 4.40
N ASP A 384 -11.45 -23.24 4.69
CA ASP A 384 -12.68 -23.93 4.27
C ASP A 384 -13.09 -23.55 2.84
N ALA A 385 -12.57 -22.45 2.31
CA ALA A 385 -12.99 -21.87 1.03
C ALA A 385 -12.22 -22.42 -0.19
N GLY A 386 -10.99 -22.91 -0.01
CA GLY A 386 -10.11 -23.28 -1.13
C GLY A 386 -10.67 -24.41 -1.98
N LEU A 387 -11.05 -25.55 -1.37
CA LEU A 387 -11.58 -26.68 -2.09
C LEU A 387 -12.93 -26.41 -2.80
N PRO A 388 -13.94 -25.77 -2.16
CA PRO A 388 -15.14 -25.35 -2.88
C PRO A 388 -14.83 -24.39 -4.04
N LEU A 389 -13.88 -23.44 -3.89
CA LEU A 389 -13.46 -22.59 -4.98
C LEU A 389 -12.86 -23.40 -6.14
N GLN A 390 -12.00 -24.40 -5.85
CA GLN A 390 -11.47 -25.29 -6.90
C GLN A 390 -12.58 -25.99 -7.70
N GLN A 391 -13.65 -26.41 -7.03
CA GLN A 391 -14.77 -27.10 -7.68
C GLN A 391 -15.51 -26.17 -8.64
N GLU A 392 -15.72 -24.92 -8.24
CA GLU A 392 -16.42 -23.90 -9.04
C GLU A 392 -15.56 -23.30 -10.15
N MET A 393 -14.22 -23.28 -10.00
CA MET A 393 -13.31 -22.72 -11.00
C MET A 393 -13.44 -23.38 -12.36
N GLN A 394 -13.45 -22.57 -13.40
CA GLN A 394 -13.44 -22.97 -14.81
C GLN A 394 -12.21 -22.39 -15.52
N LYS A 395 -11.92 -22.92 -16.71
CA LYS A 395 -10.83 -22.42 -17.53
C LYS A 395 -10.98 -20.94 -17.82
N ALA A 396 -9.86 -20.20 -17.70
CA ALA A 396 -9.74 -18.77 -17.97
C ALA A 396 -10.48 -17.85 -16.98
N ASP A 397 -10.97 -18.35 -15.84
CA ASP A 397 -11.50 -17.48 -14.79
C ASP A 397 -10.44 -16.50 -14.28
N ILE A 398 -10.90 -15.31 -13.89
CA ILE A 398 -10.09 -14.34 -13.14
C ILE A 398 -10.64 -14.25 -11.72
N ILE A 399 -9.78 -14.43 -10.74
CA ILE A 399 -10.15 -14.60 -9.33
C ILE A 399 -9.46 -13.53 -8.51
N LEU A 400 -10.23 -12.65 -7.89
CA LEU A 400 -9.71 -11.71 -6.88
C LEU A 400 -9.77 -12.35 -5.50
N ILE A 401 -8.65 -12.34 -4.76
CA ILE A 401 -8.63 -12.77 -3.37
C ILE A 401 -8.13 -11.64 -2.48
N LYS A 402 -8.98 -11.18 -1.55
CA LYS A 402 -8.71 -10.04 -0.69
C LYS A 402 -9.36 -10.17 0.68
N GLY A 403 -8.64 -9.76 1.72
CA GLY A 403 -9.12 -9.68 3.09
C GLY A 403 -8.10 -9.02 4.00
N SER A 404 -8.47 -8.69 5.22
CA SER A 404 -7.52 -8.18 6.20
C SER A 404 -6.45 -9.21 6.55
N ARG A 405 -5.27 -8.75 6.96
CA ARG A 405 -4.09 -9.62 7.22
C ARG A 405 -4.39 -10.79 8.17
N SER A 406 -5.22 -10.56 9.17
CA SER A 406 -5.62 -11.59 10.15
C SER A 406 -6.45 -12.72 9.54
N MET A 407 -7.08 -12.51 8.38
CA MET A 407 -7.88 -13.50 7.69
C MET A 407 -7.05 -14.57 6.97
N ARG A 408 -5.75 -14.31 6.75
CA ARG A 408 -4.81 -15.25 6.14
C ARG A 408 -5.29 -15.78 4.78
N MET A 409 -5.85 -14.87 3.98
CA MET A 409 -6.47 -15.21 2.68
C MET A 409 -5.47 -15.80 1.68
N GLU A 410 -4.18 -15.60 1.87
CA GLU A 410 -3.10 -16.22 1.09
C GLU A 410 -3.15 -17.78 1.13
N LYS A 411 -3.77 -18.38 2.14
CA LYS A 411 -3.98 -19.81 2.20
C LYS A 411 -4.85 -20.34 1.06
N ILE A 412 -5.86 -19.57 0.68
CA ILE A 412 -6.73 -19.92 -0.47
C ILE A 412 -5.89 -19.91 -1.75
N ILE A 413 -5.02 -18.88 -1.93
CA ILE A 413 -4.15 -18.79 -3.12
C ILE A 413 -3.26 -20.01 -3.21
N LYS A 414 -2.64 -20.43 -2.08
CA LYS A 414 -1.75 -21.59 -2.05
C LYS A 414 -2.42 -22.87 -2.54
N GLU A 415 -3.73 -23.02 -2.32
CA GLU A 415 -4.49 -24.20 -2.76
C GLU A 415 -4.86 -24.17 -4.25
N ILE A 416 -4.98 -22.97 -4.85
CA ILE A 416 -5.45 -22.82 -6.24
C ILE A 416 -4.39 -22.31 -7.20
N MET A 417 -3.18 -21.95 -6.74
CA MET A 417 -2.09 -21.54 -7.62
C MET A 417 -1.49 -22.74 -8.38
N SER A 418 -1.00 -22.49 -9.58
CA SER A 418 -0.45 -23.55 -10.45
C SER A 418 0.93 -24.05 -9.99
N GLU A 419 1.67 -23.25 -9.21
CA GLU A 419 3.04 -23.53 -8.76
C GLU A 419 3.15 -23.33 -7.24
N PRO A 420 2.54 -24.23 -6.41
CA PRO A 420 2.50 -24.05 -4.95
C PRO A 420 3.88 -24.07 -4.28
N GLU A 421 4.91 -24.64 -4.92
CA GLU A 421 6.31 -24.62 -4.47
C GLU A 421 6.92 -23.21 -4.50
N LYS A 422 6.35 -22.28 -5.25
CA LYS A 422 6.75 -20.87 -5.28
C LYS A 422 6.03 -20.00 -4.25
N ALA A 423 5.16 -20.58 -3.42
CA ALA A 423 4.32 -19.82 -2.49
C ALA A 423 5.15 -18.94 -1.54
N ASP A 424 6.25 -19.44 -0.99
CA ASP A 424 7.11 -18.69 -0.07
C ASP A 424 7.78 -17.44 -0.72
N LYS A 425 7.84 -17.41 -2.05
CA LYS A 425 8.39 -16.28 -2.82
C LYS A 425 7.30 -15.31 -3.28
N LEU A 426 6.12 -15.83 -3.63
CA LEU A 426 5.05 -15.07 -4.27
C LEU A 426 4.02 -14.52 -3.29
N LEU A 427 3.84 -15.20 -2.14
CA LEU A 427 2.84 -14.84 -1.13
C LEU A 427 3.48 -14.17 0.10
N ILE A 428 2.63 -13.62 0.97
CA ILE A 428 3.00 -12.90 2.21
C ILE A 428 3.01 -13.79 3.45
#